data_fbee0fcba702bab0880ed137b9c09469
#
_entry.id   fbee0fcba702bab0880ed137b9c09469
#
_cell.length_a   1.000
_cell.length_b   1.000
_cell.length_c   1.000
_cell.angle_alpha   90.00
_cell.angle_beta   90.00
_cell.angle_gamma   90.00
#
_symmetry.space_group_name_H-M   'P 1'
#
loop_
_entity.id
_entity.type
_entity.pdbx_description
1 polymer ?
#
loop_
_entity_poly.entity_id
_entity_poly.type
_entity_poly.pdbx_seq_one_letter_code
_entity_poly.pdbx_strand_id
1 'polypeptide(L)'
;MSEQFPTSDNVDIMLFSEGTYPYVKGGVSAWILQLIEGSPQYTFGVCFIGAQEIMDGKKLEISYRFPENLKHLEVHYLFDNDSAPLAKRIKGSKEGFEAVENLYNSFKDIKNDIPKILQNIEFYTKEVTFKDFLYSERSWEFISKTYEENCPDVPFVDYFWTLRNIHKPIWVLAEIVQNLPKTKVFHAPSTGYAGFLGALSSYDRNKPLFLTEHGIYTRERKIDMLSADWIEYKKPSLLQQPEEYNYIKRMWVNFFDKIGVFCYHRSNHILSLFSGAQKIQISFGADASKTQIIPNGVDVDTLKATMKNRQEIPKKIVTLIGRVVPIKDIKTFIRAIKIASETMPEIEGWIVGAVEEDSEYVDECQQMAISLALKNKKQIFDGNKSDMTAEEIENSADKIKLFGHSDIKKILPKSALQTLSSISEGMPLVILEGFAAGVPCVATDVGSCRDLIEGGINEEDIALGKAGAITGIANPAALAKEYIRFLNFENGEWKKAQEIGLKRVEKYYRQEMFLKDYKKLYDNAIDLSWDQLFEKVN
;
A
#
# COMPACT_ATOMS: atom_id res chain seq x y z
N MET A 1 0.78 -30.00 -8.54
CA MET A 1 0.42 -29.55 -9.89
C MET A 1 1.07 -28.18 -10.04
N SER A 2 1.91 -27.97 -11.04
CA SER A 2 2.41 -26.61 -11.34
C SER A 2 1.18 -25.76 -11.66
N GLU A 3 0.92 -24.72 -10.88
CA GLU A 3 -0.14 -23.77 -11.18
C GLU A 3 0.17 -23.13 -12.53
N GLN A 4 -0.67 -23.41 -13.50
CA GLN A 4 -0.51 -22.86 -14.85
C GLN A 4 -1.19 -21.49 -14.83
N PHE A 5 -0.39 -20.42 -14.79
CA PHE A 5 -0.90 -19.05 -14.90
C PHE A 5 -1.55 -18.82 -16.26
N PRO A 6 -2.60 -18.00 -16.34
CA PRO A 6 -3.15 -17.59 -17.62
C PRO A 6 -2.09 -16.83 -18.43
N THR A 7 -1.98 -17.13 -19.72
CA THR A 7 -1.03 -16.50 -20.65
C THR A 7 -1.74 -16.02 -21.90
N SER A 8 -1.40 -14.82 -22.36
CA SER A 8 -1.94 -14.21 -23.59
C SER A 8 -0.90 -13.32 -24.24
N ASP A 9 -0.89 -13.27 -25.57
CA ASP A 9 -0.02 -12.38 -26.35
C ASP A 9 -0.50 -10.92 -26.37
N ASN A 10 -1.74 -10.68 -25.92
CA ASN A 10 -2.32 -9.34 -25.88
C ASN A 10 -3.35 -9.22 -24.75
N VAL A 11 -3.43 -8.03 -24.17
CA VAL A 11 -4.42 -7.62 -23.17
C VAL A 11 -4.81 -6.16 -23.39
N ASP A 12 -5.99 -5.75 -22.95
CA ASP A 12 -6.38 -4.34 -23.03
C ASP A 12 -5.63 -3.53 -21.98
N ILE A 13 -5.57 -4.03 -20.74
CA ILE A 13 -4.99 -3.33 -19.59
C ILE A 13 -3.97 -4.25 -18.91
N MET A 14 -2.74 -3.76 -18.73
CA MET A 14 -1.72 -4.41 -17.92
C MET A 14 -1.61 -3.70 -16.57
N LEU A 15 -1.91 -4.42 -15.49
CA LEU A 15 -1.74 -3.98 -14.12
C LEU A 15 -0.36 -4.44 -13.60
N PHE A 16 0.37 -3.52 -12.98
CA PHE A 16 1.62 -3.85 -12.30
C PHE A 16 1.37 -3.96 -10.81
N SER A 17 1.77 -5.06 -10.18
CA SER A 17 1.53 -5.35 -8.78
C SER A 17 2.86 -5.58 -8.05
N GLU A 18 3.16 -4.80 -7.03
CA GLU A 18 4.36 -4.94 -6.22
C GLU A 18 4.00 -5.48 -4.84
N GLY A 19 4.44 -6.71 -4.52
CA GLY A 19 4.28 -7.32 -3.21
C GLY A 19 2.82 -7.50 -2.74
N THR A 20 1.84 -7.49 -3.67
CA THR A 20 0.42 -7.50 -3.32
C THR A 20 -0.33 -8.63 -4.06
N TYR A 21 -1.25 -8.32 -4.98
CA TYR A 21 -2.01 -9.31 -5.75
C TYR A 21 -1.09 -10.10 -6.70
N PRO A 22 -1.17 -11.44 -6.80
CA PRO A 22 -2.23 -12.30 -6.21
C PRO A 22 -1.85 -12.99 -4.89
N TYR A 23 -0.74 -12.65 -4.27
CA TYR A 23 -0.18 -13.41 -3.14
C TYR A 23 -0.61 -12.88 -1.78
N VAL A 24 -0.63 -11.56 -1.58
CA VAL A 24 -0.86 -10.94 -0.27
C VAL A 24 -2.27 -10.37 -0.17
N LYS A 25 -3.03 -10.77 0.83
CA LYS A 25 -4.36 -10.19 1.13
C LYS A 25 -4.21 -8.80 1.73
N GLY A 26 -4.88 -7.81 1.14
CA GLY A 26 -4.82 -6.43 1.60
C GLY A 26 -5.65 -5.47 0.74
N GLY A 27 -5.67 -4.20 1.10
CA GLY A 27 -6.49 -3.17 0.43
C GLY A 27 -6.18 -3.02 -1.07
N VAL A 28 -4.89 -2.97 -1.45
CA VAL A 28 -4.47 -2.85 -2.85
C VAL A 28 -4.84 -4.10 -3.64
N SER A 29 -4.63 -5.30 -3.08
CA SER A 29 -5.00 -6.56 -3.73
C SER A 29 -6.51 -6.69 -3.92
N ALA A 30 -7.30 -6.28 -2.94
CA ALA A 30 -8.75 -6.25 -3.03
C ALA A 30 -9.22 -5.24 -4.10
N TRP A 31 -8.58 -4.08 -4.19
CA TRP A 31 -8.84 -3.08 -5.22
C TRP A 31 -8.53 -3.61 -6.63
N ILE A 32 -7.38 -4.28 -6.83
CA ILE A 32 -7.02 -4.91 -8.10
C ILE A 32 -8.10 -5.92 -8.51
N LEU A 33 -8.50 -6.79 -7.58
CA LEU A 33 -9.53 -7.79 -7.84
C LEU A 33 -10.88 -7.15 -8.21
N GLN A 34 -11.32 -6.16 -7.42
CA GLN A 34 -12.55 -5.42 -7.71
C GLN A 34 -12.54 -4.75 -9.08
N LEU A 35 -11.39 -4.17 -9.47
CA LEU A 35 -11.22 -3.52 -10.76
C LEU A 35 -11.34 -4.51 -11.91
N ILE A 36 -10.71 -5.69 -11.80
CA ILE A 36 -10.76 -6.73 -12.82
C ILE A 36 -12.18 -7.31 -12.90
N GLU A 37 -12.75 -7.80 -11.79
CA GLU A 37 -14.09 -8.41 -11.75
C GLU A 37 -15.20 -7.43 -12.17
N GLY A 38 -15.08 -6.18 -11.74
CA GLY A 38 -16.06 -5.14 -12.06
C GLY A 38 -15.95 -4.56 -13.48
N SER A 39 -14.97 -5.02 -14.27
CA SER A 39 -14.72 -4.52 -15.63
C SER A 39 -14.64 -5.66 -16.66
N PRO A 40 -15.70 -6.49 -16.80
CA PRO A 40 -15.69 -7.69 -17.65
C PRO A 40 -15.56 -7.39 -19.16
N GLN A 41 -15.74 -6.13 -19.58
CA GLN A 41 -15.60 -5.68 -20.96
C GLN A 41 -14.15 -5.57 -21.40
N TYR A 42 -13.17 -5.57 -20.49
CA TYR A 42 -11.75 -5.52 -20.79
C TYR A 42 -11.06 -6.83 -20.45
N THR A 43 -10.00 -7.13 -21.20
CA THR A 43 -9.05 -8.18 -20.85
C THR A 43 -7.90 -7.60 -20.05
N PHE A 44 -7.58 -8.24 -18.92
CA PHE A 44 -6.51 -7.80 -18.03
C PHE A 44 -5.31 -8.74 -18.08
N GLY A 45 -4.13 -8.15 -17.98
CA GLY A 45 -2.90 -8.79 -17.57
C GLY A 45 -2.46 -8.26 -16.21
N VAL A 46 -1.77 -9.10 -15.43
CA VAL A 46 -1.09 -8.70 -14.22
C VAL A 46 0.37 -9.14 -14.30
N CYS A 47 1.28 -8.19 -14.08
CA CYS A 47 2.69 -8.48 -13.87
C CYS A 47 3.00 -8.23 -12.39
N PHE A 48 3.25 -9.31 -11.65
CA PHE A 48 3.62 -9.24 -10.24
C PHE A 48 5.13 -9.09 -10.11
N ILE A 49 5.53 -8.20 -9.21
CA ILE A 49 6.92 -7.95 -8.83
C ILE A 49 7.07 -8.25 -7.33
N GLY A 50 7.89 -9.23 -7.01
CA GLY A 50 8.29 -9.58 -5.65
C GLY A 50 9.75 -9.25 -5.38
N ALA A 51 10.16 -9.21 -4.11
CA ALA A 51 11.56 -9.10 -3.75
C ALA A 51 12.29 -10.43 -4.02
N GLN A 52 11.80 -11.52 -3.45
CA GLN A 52 12.33 -12.89 -3.58
C GLN A 52 11.18 -13.90 -3.64
N GLU A 53 11.41 -15.05 -4.29
CA GLU A 53 10.43 -16.14 -4.37
C GLU A 53 10.20 -16.82 -3.01
N ILE A 54 11.28 -16.91 -2.22
CA ILE A 54 11.26 -17.52 -0.89
C ILE A 54 11.54 -16.43 0.12
N MET A 55 10.57 -16.15 0.99
CA MET A 55 10.71 -15.24 2.13
C MET A 55 10.61 -16.05 3.43
N ASP A 56 11.59 -15.91 4.32
CA ASP A 56 11.67 -16.62 5.60
C ASP A 56 11.50 -18.16 5.47
N GLY A 57 12.05 -18.72 4.39
CA GLY A 57 12.00 -20.14 4.10
C GLY A 57 10.65 -20.65 3.57
N LYS A 58 9.70 -19.76 3.28
CA LYS A 58 8.38 -20.10 2.72
C LYS A 58 8.22 -19.52 1.33
N LYS A 59 7.69 -20.33 0.41
CA LYS A 59 7.29 -19.86 -0.92
C LYS A 59 5.96 -19.14 -0.82
N LEU A 60 5.81 -18.05 -1.59
CA LEU A 60 4.55 -17.30 -1.67
C LEU A 60 3.45 -18.19 -2.29
N GLU A 61 2.29 -18.25 -1.65
CA GLU A 61 1.12 -18.99 -2.12
C GLU A 61 0.04 -18.03 -2.65
N ILE A 62 -0.66 -18.46 -3.72
CA ILE A 62 -1.75 -17.66 -4.30
C ILE A 62 -2.91 -17.59 -3.31
N SER A 63 -3.33 -16.36 -3.01
CA SER A 63 -4.38 -16.05 -2.04
C SER A 63 -5.74 -15.72 -2.67
N TYR A 64 -5.81 -15.60 -4.02
CA TYR A 64 -7.01 -15.15 -4.75
C TYR A 64 -7.38 -16.10 -5.90
N ARG A 65 -8.68 -16.17 -6.22
CA ARG A 65 -9.15 -16.79 -7.47
C ARG A 65 -8.90 -15.82 -8.62
N PHE A 66 -8.58 -16.34 -9.79
CA PHE A 66 -8.40 -15.55 -10.99
C PHE A 66 -9.76 -15.31 -11.67
N PRO A 67 -10.16 -14.04 -11.89
CA PRO A 67 -11.33 -13.70 -12.66
C PRO A 67 -11.21 -14.16 -14.11
N GLU A 68 -12.35 -14.44 -14.78
CA GLU A 68 -12.37 -14.94 -16.16
C GLU A 68 -11.72 -13.98 -17.16
N ASN A 69 -11.78 -12.68 -16.92
CA ASN A 69 -11.19 -11.64 -17.76
C ASN A 69 -9.72 -11.33 -17.41
N LEU A 70 -9.13 -11.98 -16.42
CA LEU A 70 -7.68 -12.01 -16.24
C LEU A 70 -7.07 -13.02 -17.23
N LYS A 71 -6.48 -12.53 -18.33
CA LYS A 71 -5.98 -13.34 -19.44
C LYS A 71 -4.48 -13.58 -19.41
N HIS A 72 -3.75 -12.80 -18.61
CA HIS A 72 -2.30 -12.94 -18.48
C HIS A 72 -1.86 -12.68 -17.04
N LEU A 73 -0.99 -13.53 -16.51
CA LEU A 73 -0.33 -13.34 -15.22
C LEU A 73 1.12 -13.79 -15.35
N GLU A 74 2.03 -12.88 -15.07
CA GLU A 74 3.46 -13.18 -14.95
C GLU A 74 4.00 -12.74 -13.60
N VAL A 75 5.03 -13.44 -13.13
CA VAL A 75 5.61 -13.29 -11.79
C VAL A 75 7.11 -13.13 -11.92
N HIS A 76 7.63 -12.05 -11.35
CA HIS A 76 9.05 -11.72 -11.37
C HIS A 76 9.56 -11.37 -9.98
N TYR A 77 10.83 -11.65 -9.74
CA TYR A 77 11.51 -11.35 -8.49
C TYR A 77 12.78 -10.53 -8.75
N LEU A 78 12.92 -9.40 -8.04
CA LEU A 78 13.99 -8.43 -8.33
C LEU A 78 15.36 -8.87 -7.84
N PHE A 79 15.42 -9.74 -6.82
CA PHE A 79 16.66 -10.07 -6.12
C PHE A 79 17.05 -11.55 -6.19
N ASP A 80 16.26 -12.40 -6.84
CA ASP A 80 16.56 -13.84 -6.98
C ASP A 80 17.58 -14.17 -8.08
N ASN A 81 17.86 -13.25 -8.98
CA ASN A 81 18.61 -13.49 -10.21
C ASN A 81 20.11 -13.27 -10.10
N ASP A 82 20.76 -13.70 -9.02
CA ASP A 82 22.21 -13.71 -8.96
C ASP A 82 22.77 -14.93 -9.71
N SER A 83 22.92 -14.77 -11.03
CA SER A 83 23.65 -15.75 -11.83
C SER A 83 25.09 -15.89 -11.32
N ALA A 84 25.59 -17.12 -11.31
CA ALA A 84 26.99 -17.38 -10.92
C ALA A 84 27.98 -16.49 -11.69
N PRO A 85 29.10 -16.07 -11.07
CA PRO A 85 30.12 -15.28 -11.74
C PRO A 85 30.55 -15.95 -13.03
N LEU A 86 30.70 -15.15 -14.09
CA LEU A 86 31.13 -15.66 -15.38
C LEU A 86 32.60 -16.14 -15.30
N ALA A 87 32.88 -17.27 -15.94
CA ALA A 87 34.26 -17.79 -16.03
C ALA A 87 35.18 -16.93 -16.92
N LYS A 88 34.63 -15.99 -17.70
CA LYS A 88 35.39 -15.09 -18.57
C LYS A 88 35.30 -13.65 -18.09
N ARG A 89 36.43 -12.95 -18.13
CA ARG A 89 36.54 -11.52 -17.84
C ARG A 89 35.75 -10.71 -18.89
N ILE A 90 34.87 -9.84 -18.46
CA ILE A 90 34.11 -8.92 -19.31
C ILE A 90 34.69 -7.52 -19.11
N LYS A 91 35.06 -6.84 -20.22
CA LYS A 91 35.58 -5.48 -20.13
C LYS A 91 34.51 -4.43 -19.88
N GLY A 92 33.38 -4.52 -20.56
CA GLY A 92 32.31 -3.52 -20.57
C GLY A 92 32.58 -2.33 -21.51
N SER A 93 31.53 -1.58 -21.84
CA SER A 93 31.61 -0.38 -22.68
C SER A 93 32.00 0.83 -21.84
N LYS A 94 32.98 1.61 -22.27
CA LYS A 94 33.40 2.84 -21.60
C LYS A 94 32.29 3.89 -21.66
N GLU A 95 31.76 4.14 -22.84
CA GLU A 95 30.70 5.11 -23.12
C GLU A 95 29.42 4.71 -22.35
N GLY A 96 29.11 3.40 -22.32
CA GLY A 96 27.98 2.87 -21.57
C GLY A 96 28.11 3.14 -20.07
N PHE A 97 29.28 2.93 -19.47
CA PHE A 97 29.47 3.21 -18.04
C PHE A 97 29.59 4.71 -17.70
N GLU A 98 29.99 5.56 -18.63
CA GLU A 98 29.85 7.01 -18.48
C GLU A 98 28.37 7.41 -18.41
N ALA A 99 27.49 6.77 -19.20
CA ALA A 99 26.05 6.97 -19.10
C ALA A 99 25.45 6.43 -17.79
N VAL A 100 25.91 5.27 -17.28
CA VAL A 100 25.53 4.74 -15.96
C VAL A 100 25.96 5.70 -14.83
N GLU A 101 27.16 6.29 -14.92
CA GLU A 101 27.64 7.28 -13.95
C GLU A 101 26.76 8.56 -13.98
N ASN A 102 26.36 9.02 -15.16
CA ASN A 102 25.43 10.15 -15.30
C ASN A 102 24.07 9.83 -14.68
N LEU A 103 23.56 8.60 -14.88
CA LEU A 103 22.34 8.14 -14.23
C LEU A 103 22.47 8.16 -12.70
N TYR A 104 23.53 7.57 -12.17
CA TYR A 104 23.84 7.58 -10.73
C TYR A 104 23.90 9.00 -10.17
N ASN A 105 24.59 9.92 -10.86
CA ASN A 105 24.68 11.31 -10.43
C ASN A 105 23.32 12.03 -10.46
N SER A 106 22.42 11.65 -11.37
CA SER A 106 21.07 12.22 -11.42
C SER A 106 20.22 11.89 -10.19
N PHE A 107 20.49 10.78 -9.50
CA PHE A 107 19.83 10.43 -8.24
C PHE A 107 20.29 11.28 -7.05
N LYS A 108 21.42 12.02 -7.17
CA LYS A 108 21.90 12.92 -6.11
C LYS A 108 21.11 14.23 -6.04
N ASP A 109 20.51 14.65 -7.16
CA ASP A 109 19.73 15.88 -7.23
C ASP A 109 18.35 15.59 -7.87
N ILE A 110 17.31 15.63 -7.02
CA ILE A 110 15.93 15.33 -7.42
C ILE A 110 15.38 16.40 -8.38
N LYS A 111 15.92 17.62 -8.36
CA LYS A 111 15.44 18.75 -9.18
C LYS A 111 15.96 18.71 -10.62
N ASN A 112 16.95 17.89 -10.92
CA ASN A 112 17.48 17.75 -12.26
C ASN A 112 16.49 17.01 -13.17
N ASP A 113 16.56 17.30 -14.47
CA ASP A 113 15.78 16.64 -15.50
C ASP A 113 15.92 15.10 -15.43
N ILE A 114 14.87 14.42 -15.87
CA ILE A 114 14.87 12.97 -15.96
C ILE A 114 15.88 12.54 -17.02
N PRO A 115 16.90 11.73 -16.68
CA PRO A 115 17.90 11.28 -17.64
C PRO A 115 17.25 10.52 -18.80
N LYS A 116 17.61 10.86 -20.05
CA LYS A 116 17.11 10.16 -21.23
C LYS A 116 17.38 8.65 -21.20
N ILE A 117 18.44 8.24 -20.52
CA ILE A 117 18.81 6.83 -20.34
C ILE A 117 17.72 6.04 -19.61
N LEU A 118 16.96 6.65 -18.67
CA LEU A 118 15.80 6.00 -18.03
C LEU A 118 14.66 5.71 -19.00
N GLN A 119 14.62 6.38 -20.15
CA GLN A 119 13.58 6.20 -21.17
C GLN A 119 13.99 5.21 -22.27
N ASN A 120 15.24 4.73 -22.26
CA ASN A 120 15.82 3.90 -23.32
C ASN A 120 16.06 2.46 -22.81
N ILE A 121 15.09 1.57 -23.07
CA ILE A 121 15.19 0.15 -22.71
C ILE A 121 16.35 -0.55 -23.41
N GLU A 122 16.65 -0.19 -24.67
CA GLU A 122 17.74 -0.82 -25.41
C GLU A 122 19.11 -0.60 -24.76
N PHE A 123 19.26 0.51 -24.04
CA PHE A 123 20.48 0.75 -23.28
C PHE A 123 20.78 -0.41 -22.29
N TYR A 124 19.77 -0.83 -21.54
CA TYR A 124 19.93 -1.86 -20.48
C TYR A 124 20.00 -3.28 -21.03
N THR A 125 19.53 -3.50 -22.24
CA THR A 125 19.45 -4.83 -22.83
C THR A 125 20.48 -5.09 -23.93
N LYS A 126 21.07 -4.02 -24.52
CA LYS A 126 22.03 -4.11 -25.63
C LYS A 126 23.36 -3.41 -25.38
N GLU A 127 23.37 -2.21 -24.78
CA GLU A 127 24.58 -1.40 -24.62
C GLU A 127 25.33 -1.72 -23.33
N VAL A 128 24.63 -1.73 -22.18
CA VAL A 128 25.15 -2.18 -20.88
C VAL A 128 24.19 -3.22 -20.36
N THR A 129 24.45 -4.49 -20.62
CA THR A 129 23.58 -5.58 -20.18
C THR A 129 23.66 -5.78 -18.66
N PHE A 130 22.70 -6.51 -18.10
CA PHE A 130 22.71 -6.89 -16.68
C PHE A 130 24.05 -7.57 -16.27
N LYS A 131 24.60 -8.42 -17.15
CA LYS A 131 25.89 -9.07 -16.92
C LYS A 131 27.06 -8.07 -16.94
N ASP A 132 27.03 -7.08 -17.83
CA ASP A 132 28.04 -6.02 -17.86
C ASP A 132 27.99 -5.21 -16.56
N PHE A 133 26.78 -4.83 -16.10
CA PHE A 133 26.61 -4.09 -14.86
C PHE A 133 27.08 -4.88 -13.63
N LEU A 134 26.84 -6.20 -13.58
CA LEU A 134 27.23 -7.01 -12.43
C LEU A 134 28.72 -7.41 -12.42
N TYR A 135 29.32 -7.70 -13.59
CA TYR A 135 30.58 -8.46 -13.65
C TYR A 135 31.68 -7.86 -14.50
N SER A 136 31.47 -6.70 -15.17
CA SER A 136 32.52 -6.11 -16.02
C SER A 136 33.57 -5.36 -15.20
N GLU A 137 34.76 -5.19 -15.81
CA GLU A 137 35.82 -4.35 -15.26
C GLU A 137 35.37 -2.91 -15.10
N ARG A 138 34.60 -2.40 -16.07
CA ARG A 138 34.05 -1.04 -16.03
C ARG A 138 33.07 -0.84 -14.88
N SER A 139 32.28 -1.87 -14.54
CA SER A 139 31.41 -1.82 -13.35
C SER A 139 32.24 -1.66 -12.06
N TRP A 140 33.32 -2.43 -11.96
CA TRP A 140 34.23 -2.31 -10.82
C TRP A 140 34.88 -0.93 -10.73
N GLU A 141 35.43 -0.42 -11.86
CA GLU A 141 36.00 0.92 -11.96
C GLU A 141 34.98 2.00 -11.54
N PHE A 142 33.76 1.91 -12.04
CA PHE A 142 32.66 2.82 -11.69
C PHE A 142 32.36 2.80 -10.19
N ILE A 143 32.20 1.61 -9.60
CA ILE A 143 31.87 1.47 -8.18
C ILE A 143 33.02 1.99 -7.30
N SER A 144 34.28 1.63 -7.63
CA SER A 144 35.44 2.06 -6.87
C SER A 144 35.63 3.57 -6.92
N LYS A 145 35.53 4.17 -8.12
CA LYS A 145 35.61 5.61 -8.32
C LYS A 145 34.55 6.37 -7.52
N THR A 146 33.29 5.95 -7.66
CA THR A 146 32.19 6.64 -6.98
C THR A 146 32.22 6.48 -5.46
N TYR A 147 32.80 5.39 -4.95
CA TYR A 147 33.10 5.22 -3.53
C TYR A 147 34.11 6.23 -3.02
N GLU A 148 35.26 6.32 -3.67
CA GLU A 148 36.35 7.25 -3.29
C GLU A 148 35.87 8.70 -3.32
N GLU A 149 35.06 9.07 -4.30
CA GLU A 149 34.53 10.44 -4.47
C GLU A 149 33.46 10.82 -3.45
N ASN A 150 32.63 9.88 -2.99
CA ASN A 150 31.39 10.23 -2.30
C ASN A 150 31.23 9.62 -0.90
N CYS A 151 31.97 8.56 -0.56
CA CYS A 151 31.64 7.75 0.60
C CYS A 151 32.86 7.18 1.38
N PRO A 152 33.92 7.96 1.61
CA PRO A 152 35.14 7.45 2.24
C PRO A 152 34.94 6.96 3.68
N ASP A 153 33.90 7.40 4.36
CA ASP A 153 33.63 7.12 5.77
C ASP A 153 32.77 5.86 6.01
N VAL A 154 32.32 5.18 4.94
CA VAL A 154 31.49 3.97 5.02
C VAL A 154 32.31 2.77 4.56
N PRO A 155 32.18 1.56 5.15
CA PRO A 155 32.84 0.38 4.65
C PRO A 155 32.55 0.14 3.16
N PHE A 156 33.62 -0.14 2.37
CA PHE A 156 33.47 -0.36 0.92
C PHE A 156 32.45 -1.47 0.58
N VAL A 157 32.41 -2.53 1.38
CA VAL A 157 31.49 -3.66 1.16
C VAL A 157 30.03 -3.21 1.25
N ASP A 158 29.70 -2.36 2.22
CA ASP A 158 28.33 -1.86 2.42
C ASP A 158 27.95 -0.92 1.27
N TYR A 159 28.86 -0.06 0.83
CA TYR A 159 28.66 0.79 -0.33
C TYR A 159 28.47 -0.02 -1.61
N PHE A 160 29.34 -1.02 -1.84
CA PHE A 160 29.31 -1.89 -3.03
C PHE A 160 27.96 -2.58 -3.18
N TRP A 161 27.49 -3.24 -2.12
CA TRP A 161 26.21 -3.93 -2.17
C TRP A 161 25.01 -2.97 -2.26
N THR A 162 25.09 -1.82 -1.58
CA THR A 162 24.03 -0.80 -1.67
C THR A 162 23.90 -0.28 -3.09
N LEU A 163 24.99 0.13 -3.72
CA LEU A 163 24.95 0.65 -5.08
C LEU A 163 24.42 -0.39 -6.06
N ARG A 164 24.84 -1.64 -5.93
CA ARG A 164 24.34 -2.74 -6.76
C ARG A 164 22.85 -3.00 -6.54
N ASN A 165 22.42 -3.06 -5.29
CA ASN A 165 21.02 -3.35 -4.95
C ASN A 165 20.06 -2.21 -5.34
N ILE A 166 20.51 -0.96 -5.31
CA ILE A 166 19.72 0.18 -5.80
C ILE A 166 19.54 0.11 -7.32
N HIS A 167 20.60 -0.21 -8.07
CA HIS A 167 20.56 -0.13 -9.53
C HIS A 167 20.11 -1.43 -10.21
N LYS A 168 20.41 -2.61 -9.63
CA LYS A 168 20.03 -3.93 -10.18
C LYS A 168 18.58 -4.00 -10.66
N PRO A 169 17.58 -3.53 -9.91
CA PRO A 169 16.18 -3.56 -10.35
C PRO A 169 15.93 -2.87 -11.69
N ILE A 170 16.69 -1.85 -12.04
CA ILE A 170 16.51 -1.13 -13.32
C ILE A 170 16.70 -2.08 -14.50
N TRP A 171 17.75 -2.92 -14.47
CA TRP A 171 18.03 -3.90 -15.51
C TRP A 171 17.01 -5.03 -15.55
N VAL A 172 16.61 -5.55 -14.37
CA VAL A 172 15.58 -6.59 -14.28
C VAL A 172 14.25 -6.10 -14.85
N LEU A 173 13.84 -4.89 -14.49
CA LEU A 173 12.60 -4.31 -15.02
C LEU A 173 12.68 -4.03 -16.53
N ALA A 174 13.84 -3.61 -17.03
CA ALA A 174 14.05 -3.42 -18.48
C ALA A 174 13.93 -4.75 -19.27
N GLU A 175 14.41 -5.86 -18.73
CA GLU A 175 14.22 -7.20 -19.32
C GLU A 175 12.74 -7.63 -19.31
N ILE A 176 12.01 -7.34 -18.24
CA ILE A 176 10.56 -7.62 -18.15
C ILE A 176 9.81 -6.87 -19.25
N VAL A 177 10.09 -5.58 -19.45
CA VAL A 177 9.41 -4.76 -20.50
C VAL A 177 9.48 -5.39 -21.89
N GLN A 178 10.59 -6.03 -22.24
CA GLN A 178 10.74 -6.66 -23.55
C GLN A 178 9.78 -7.82 -23.78
N ASN A 179 9.41 -8.53 -22.73
CA ASN A 179 8.62 -9.76 -22.78
C ASN A 179 7.13 -9.57 -22.47
N LEU A 180 6.73 -8.36 -22.06
CA LEU A 180 5.32 -8.06 -21.78
C LEU A 180 4.43 -8.29 -23.02
N PRO A 181 3.18 -8.76 -22.85
CA PRO A 181 2.22 -8.88 -23.94
C PRO A 181 1.89 -7.50 -24.56
N LYS A 182 1.34 -7.50 -25.77
CA LYS A 182 0.83 -6.28 -26.39
C LYS A 182 -0.29 -5.70 -25.53
N THR A 183 -0.19 -4.43 -25.19
CA THR A 183 -1.06 -3.78 -24.20
C THR A 183 -1.53 -2.42 -24.72
N LYS A 184 -2.79 -2.06 -24.47
CA LYS A 184 -3.34 -0.75 -24.84
C LYS A 184 -3.10 0.30 -23.77
N VAL A 185 -3.22 -0.07 -22.47
CA VAL A 185 -3.06 0.81 -21.31
C VAL A 185 -2.26 0.11 -20.23
N PHE A 186 -1.27 0.79 -19.67
CA PHE A 186 -0.56 0.38 -18.47
C PHE A 186 -1.16 1.04 -17.23
N HIS A 187 -1.24 0.33 -16.11
CA HIS A 187 -1.75 0.87 -14.88
C HIS A 187 -0.96 0.33 -13.67
N ALA A 188 -0.43 1.22 -12.85
CA ALA A 188 0.32 0.89 -11.64
C ALA A 188 -0.36 1.45 -10.37
N PRO A 189 -0.43 0.68 -9.27
CA PRO A 189 -1.06 1.12 -8.02
C PRO A 189 -0.11 1.86 -7.07
N SER A 190 1.11 2.16 -7.49
CA SER A 190 2.13 2.88 -6.71
C SER A 190 3.24 3.46 -7.59
N THR A 191 4.02 4.39 -7.04
CA THR A 191 5.24 4.96 -7.65
C THR A 191 6.51 4.14 -7.40
N GLY A 192 6.40 2.95 -6.75
CA GLY A 192 7.53 2.05 -6.50
C GLY A 192 8.03 1.35 -7.76
N TYR A 193 8.51 0.13 -7.61
CA TYR A 193 8.95 -0.67 -8.75
C TYR A 193 7.83 -0.98 -9.74
N ALA A 194 6.58 -1.11 -9.25
CA ALA A 194 5.41 -1.24 -10.12
C ALA A 194 5.20 -0.01 -11.01
N GLY A 195 5.24 1.19 -10.45
CA GLY A 195 5.15 2.45 -11.20
C GLY A 195 6.33 2.65 -12.14
N PHE A 196 7.53 2.29 -11.70
CA PHE A 196 8.74 2.37 -12.50
C PHE A 196 8.67 1.44 -13.71
N LEU A 197 8.25 0.17 -13.54
CA LEU A 197 8.00 -0.75 -14.64
C LEU A 197 6.93 -0.20 -15.60
N GLY A 198 5.85 0.36 -15.05
CA GLY A 198 4.80 1.03 -15.83
C GLY A 198 5.33 2.18 -16.67
N ALA A 199 6.18 3.04 -16.09
CA ALA A 199 6.78 4.16 -16.80
C ALA A 199 7.74 3.70 -17.90
N LEU A 200 8.62 2.73 -17.62
CA LEU A 200 9.51 2.13 -18.62
C LEU A 200 8.71 1.51 -19.78
N SER A 201 7.68 0.71 -19.46
CA SER A 201 6.81 0.08 -20.46
C SER A 201 6.07 1.10 -21.32
N SER A 202 5.62 2.17 -20.69
CA SER A 202 4.90 3.26 -21.34
C SER A 202 5.81 4.05 -22.30
N TYR A 203 7.08 4.27 -21.96
CA TYR A 203 8.06 4.88 -22.87
C TYR A 203 8.39 3.94 -24.04
N ASP A 204 8.70 2.67 -23.77
CA ASP A 204 9.09 1.69 -24.79
C ASP A 204 7.98 1.43 -25.80
N ARG A 205 6.75 1.22 -25.31
CA ARG A 205 5.61 0.85 -26.16
C ARG A 205 4.81 2.05 -26.68
N ASN A 206 5.15 3.26 -26.24
CA ASN A 206 4.40 4.49 -26.52
C ASN A 206 2.90 4.33 -26.22
N LYS A 207 2.55 3.86 -25.01
CA LYS A 207 1.18 3.63 -24.55
C LYS A 207 0.91 4.41 -23.25
N PRO A 208 -0.37 4.79 -23.00
CA PRO A 208 -0.72 5.53 -21.80
C PRO A 208 -0.40 4.75 -20.52
N LEU A 209 0.02 5.50 -19.49
CA LEU A 209 0.22 5.01 -18.13
C LEU A 209 -0.75 5.72 -17.20
N PHE A 210 -1.49 4.94 -16.41
CA PHE A 210 -2.25 5.40 -15.27
C PHE A 210 -1.52 5.02 -13.98
N LEU A 211 -1.53 5.92 -13.03
CA LEU A 211 -0.92 5.73 -11.73
C LEU A 211 -1.96 5.99 -10.65
N THR A 212 -2.34 4.97 -9.87
CA THR A 212 -3.23 5.12 -8.73
C THR A 212 -2.47 4.86 -7.44
N GLU A 213 -2.25 5.88 -6.62
CA GLU A 213 -1.57 5.69 -5.34
C GLU A 213 -2.57 5.47 -4.21
N HIS A 214 -2.51 4.28 -3.59
CA HIS A 214 -3.30 3.93 -2.40
C HIS A 214 -2.70 4.47 -1.10
N GLY A 215 -1.39 4.63 -1.07
CA GLY A 215 -0.56 5.35 -0.11
C GLY A 215 0.50 6.11 -0.89
N ILE A 216 1.18 7.05 -0.27
CA ILE A 216 2.28 7.77 -0.93
C ILE A 216 3.57 6.96 -0.76
N TYR A 217 3.82 6.08 -1.73
CA TYR A 217 4.93 5.10 -1.69
C TYR A 217 6.28 5.76 -1.37
N THR A 218 6.59 6.87 -2.04
CA THR A 218 7.83 7.62 -1.81
C THR A 218 7.99 8.06 -0.36
N ARG A 219 6.90 8.54 0.28
CA ARG A 219 6.90 8.92 1.69
C ARG A 219 7.07 7.71 2.60
N GLU A 220 6.37 6.62 2.32
CA GLU A 220 6.45 5.37 3.09
C GLU A 220 7.86 4.80 3.04
N ARG A 221 8.45 4.68 1.84
CA ARG A 221 9.83 4.22 1.67
C ARG A 221 10.85 5.11 2.36
N LYS A 222 10.64 6.42 2.36
CA LYS A 222 11.51 7.34 3.09
C LYS A 222 11.49 7.05 4.59
N ILE A 223 10.32 6.82 5.17
CA ILE A 223 10.18 6.46 6.59
C ILE A 223 10.87 5.12 6.85
N ASP A 224 10.61 4.09 6.02
CA ASP A 224 11.21 2.76 6.15
C ASP A 224 12.76 2.83 6.10
N MET A 225 13.31 3.53 5.11
CA MET A 225 14.76 3.66 4.96
C MET A 225 15.41 4.42 6.12
N LEU A 226 14.74 5.45 6.64
CA LEU A 226 15.25 6.21 7.78
C LEU A 226 15.20 5.41 9.08
N SER A 227 14.20 4.54 9.24
CA SER A 227 14.00 3.68 10.41
C SER A 227 14.80 2.37 10.35
N ALA A 228 15.37 2.01 9.20
CA ALA A 228 16.03 0.73 9.00
C ALA A 228 17.35 0.60 9.80
N ASP A 229 17.40 -0.35 10.73
CA ASP A 229 18.58 -0.60 11.59
C ASP A 229 19.72 -1.29 10.82
N TRP A 230 19.42 -2.07 9.77
CA TRP A 230 20.41 -2.77 8.95
C TRP A 230 21.28 -1.82 8.10
N ILE A 231 20.93 -0.53 8.01
CA ILE A 231 21.70 0.52 7.33
C ILE A 231 22.51 1.34 8.37
N GLU A 232 22.66 0.90 9.59
CA GLU A 232 23.40 1.65 10.61
C GLU A 232 24.90 1.43 10.51
N TYR A 233 25.62 2.49 10.14
CA TYR A 233 27.04 2.64 10.49
C TYR A 233 27.12 3.45 11.79
N LYS A 234 27.48 2.79 12.90
CA LYS A 234 27.66 3.46 14.20
C LYS A 234 28.98 4.26 14.18
N LYS A 235 28.90 5.54 13.83
CA LYS A 235 29.98 6.47 14.23
C LYS A 235 30.07 6.48 15.75
N PRO A 236 31.28 6.57 16.36
CA PRO A 236 31.40 6.78 17.80
C PRO A 236 30.51 7.96 18.25
N SER A 237 29.78 7.80 19.33
CA SER A 237 28.75 8.74 19.81
C SER A 237 29.20 10.20 19.97
N LEU A 238 30.51 10.44 20.13
CA LEU A 238 31.14 11.76 20.20
C LEU A 238 31.20 12.51 18.85
N LEU A 239 30.96 11.84 17.72
CA LEU A 239 31.06 12.41 16.36
C LEU A 239 29.71 12.40 15.63
N GLN A 240 28.62 12.01 16.28
CA GLN A 240 27.29 12.02 15.70
C GLN A 240 26.68 13.43 15.79
N GLN A 241 26.47 14.07 14.64
CA GLN A 241 25.54 15.21 14.57
C GLN A 241 24.11 14.66 14.41
N PRO A 242 23.13 15.19 15.14
CA PRO A 242 21.75 14.64 15.16
C PRO A 242 21.01 14.65 13.82
N GLU A 243 21.53 15.36 12.81
CA GLU A 243 20.87 15.60 11.52
C GLU A 243 21.60 14.96 10.31
N GLU A 244 22.73 14.30 10.50
CA GLU A 244 23.47 13.62 9.41
C GLU A 244 22.87 12.25 9.15
N TYR A 245 21.99 12.18 8.14
CA TYR A 245 21.65 10.89 7.54
C TYR A 245 22.90 10.24 6.95
N ASN A 246 23.13 8.96 7.28
CA ASN A 246 24.14 8.13 6.63
C ASN A 246 24.01 8.27 5.10
N TYR A 247 25.13 8.42 4.40
CA TYR A 247 25.16 8.53 2.94
C TYR A 247 24.36 7.42 2.24
N ILE A 248 24.42 6.19 2.76
CA ILE A 248 23.69 5.03 2.24
C ILE A 248 22.16 5.22 2.36
N LYS A 249 21.65 5.67 3.50
CA LYS A 249 20.22 5.99 3.66
C LYS A 249 19.77 7.07 2.67
N ARG A 250 20.63 8.08 2.47
CA ARG A 250 20.37 9.15 1.49
C ARG A 250 20.31 8.63 0.06
N MET A 251 21.20 7.71 -0.32
CA MET A 251 21.16 7.08 -1.65
C MET A 251 19.81 6.40 -1.92
N TRP A 252 19.31 5.61 -0.96
CA TRP A 252 18.03 4.94 -1.08
C TRP A 252 16.85 5.92 -1.16
N VAL A 253 16.82 6.93 -0.28
CA VAL A 253 15.77 7.96 -0.29
C VAL A 253 15.74 8.70 -1.62
N ASN A 254 16.89 9.18 -2.08
CA ASN A 254 17.00 9.91 -3.35
C ASN A 254 16.60 9.05 -4.55
N PHE A 255 16.94 7.75 -4.54
CA PHE A 255 16.55 6.83 -5.59
C PHE A 255 15.03 6.70 -5.70
N PHE A 256 14.33 6.46 -4.58
CA PHE A 256 12.87 6.35 -4.61
C PHE A 256 12.18 7.68 -4.90
N ASP A 257 12.72 8.80 -4.40
CA ASP A 257 12.21 10.15 -4.74
C ASP A 257 12.31 10.38 -6.26
N LYS A 258 13.45 10.06 -6.88
CA LYS A 258 13.65 10.23 -8.33
C LYS A 258 12.77 9.31 -9.17
N ILE A 259 12.61 8.05 -8.75
CA ILE A 259 11.68 7.11 -9.40
C ILE A 259 10.25 7.64 -9.31
N GLY A 260 9.82 8.17 -8.15
CA GLY A 260 8.51 8.78 -8.00
C GLY A 260 8.27 9.92 -8.99
N VAL A 261 9.23 10.84 -9.10
CA VAL A 261 9.17 11.94 -10.09
C VAL A 261 9.11 11.40 -11.54
N PHE A 262 9.89 10.36 -11.86
CA PHE A 262 9.86 9.72 -13.17
C PHE A 262 8.49 9.11 -13.50
N CYS A 263 7.87 8.42 -12.53
CA CYS A 263 6.52 7.89 -12.67
C CYS A 263 5.49 9.00 -12.92
N TYR A 264 5.51 10.08 -12.12
CA TYR A 264 4.60 11.22 -12.31
C TYR A 264 4.78 11.90 -13.68
N HIS A 265 6.03 12.12 -14.08
CA HIS A 265 6.32 12.74 -15.38
C HIS A 265 5.72 11.93 -16.54
N ARG A 266 5.86 10.59 -16.51
CA ARG A 266 5.38 9.73 -17.60
C ARG A 266 3.88 9.48 -17.57
N SER A 267 3.24 9.52 -16.39
CA SER A 267 1.82 9.22 -16.25
C SER A 267 0.94 10.21 -17.01
N ASN A 268 -0.09 9.69 -17.68
CA ASN A 268 -1.15 10.46 -18.31
C ASN A 268 -2.23 10.86 -17.29
N HIS A 269 -2.53 9.97 -16.35
CA HIS A 269 -3.40 10.23 -15.21
C HIS A 269 -2.72 9.80 -13.92
N ILE A 270 -2.73 10.69 -12.93
CA ILE A 270 -2.22 10.46 -11.58
C ILE A 270 -3.40 10.51 -10.63
N LEU A 271 -3.74 9.34 -10.07
CA LEU A 271 -4.96 9.16 -9.32
C LEU A 271 -4.64 9.00 -7.83
N SER A 272 -5.40 9.69 -7.01
CA SER A 272 -5.35 9.58 -5.55
C SER A 272 -6.73 9.27 -5.00
N LEU A 273 -6.79 8.75 -3.78
CA LEU A 273 -8.04 8.34 -3.16
C LEU A 273 -8.76 9.49 -2.44
N PHE A 274 -8.03 10.55 -2.08
CA PHE A 274 -8.55 11.71 -1.34
C PHE A 274 -7.67 12.95 -1.55
N SER A 275 -8.22 14.12 -1.20
CA SER A 275 -7.60 15.43 -1.47
C SER A 275 -6.24 15.62 -0.78
N GLY A 276 -6.06 15.07 0.42
CA GLY A 276 -4.79 15.12 1.14
C GLY A 276 -3.66 14.39 0.40
N ALA A 277 -3.95 13.20 -0.16
CA ALA A 277 -2.99 12.44 -0.96
C ALA A 277 -2.64 13.18 -2.26
N GLN A 278 -3.63 13.76 -2.96
CA GLN A 278 -3.39 14.57 -4.16
C GLN A 278 -2.44 15.74 -3.89
N LYS A 279 -2.64 16.46 -2.80
CA LYS A 279 -1.74 17.56 -2.41
C LYS A 279 -0.31 17.09 -2.18
N ILE A 280 -0.15 15.92 -1.57
CA ILE A 280 1.18 15.33 -1.36
C ILE A 280 1.79 14.92 -2.70
N GLN A 281 1.06 14.27 -3.62
CA GLN A 281 1.54 13.94 -4.97
C GLN A 281 2.07 15.19 -5.69
N ILE A 282 1.31 16.29 -5.67
CA ILE A 282 1.73 17.56 -6.28
C ILE A 282 3.01 18.10 -5.62
N SER A 283 3.12 18.00 -4.29
CA SER A 283 4.33 18.44 -3.57
C SER A 283 5.56 17.60 -3.89
N PHE A 284 5.38 16.33 -4.32
CA PHE A 284 6.43 15.43 -4.79
C PHE A 284 6.68 15.51 -6.31
N GLY A 285 6.07 16.47 -7.00
CA GLY A 285 6.36 16.77 -8.42
C GLY A 285 5.33 16.24 -9.42
N ALA A 286 4.16 15.77 -8.96
CA ALA A 286 3.06 15.47 -9.87
C ALA A 286 2.50 16.77 -10.49
N ASP A 287 2.27 16.76 -11.79
CA ASP A 287 1.59 17.84 -12.49
C ASP A 287 0.11 17.89 -12.06
N ALA A 288 -0.31 19.02 -11.48
CA ALA A 288 -1.67 19.21 -11.00
C ALA A 288 -2.74 18.98 -12.08
N SER A 289 -2.43 19.28 -13.35
CA SER A 289 -3.34 19.09 -14.48
C SER A 289 -3.61 17.63 -14.81
N LYS A 290 -2.71 16.73 -14.40
CA LYS A 290 -2.83 15.27 -14.59
C LYS A 290 -3.41 14.56 -13.35
N THR A 291 -3.56 15.28 -12.22
CA THR A 291 -4.04 14.68 -10.98
C THR A 291 -5.56 14.65 -10.90
N GLN A 292 -6.11 13.57 -10.39
CA GLN A 292 -7.54 13.38 -10.17
C GLN A 292 -7.80 12.56 -8.91
N ILE A 293 -8.91 12.80 -8.23
CA ILE A 293 -9.35 12.02 -7.07
C ILE A 293 -10.38 11.01 -7.53
N ILE A 294 -10.12 9.72 -7.31
CA ILE A 294 -11.08 8.62 -7.46
C ILE A 294 -11.06 7.83 -6.15
N PRO A 295 -12.05 8.05 -5.26
CA PRO A 295 -12.14 7.34 -4.01
C PRO A 295 -12.39 5.84 -4.24
N ASN A 296 -11.94 5.00 -3.33
CA ASN A 296 -12.35 3.60 -3.31
C ASN A 296 -13.85 3.48 -3.01
N GLY A 297 -14.46 2.42 -3.56
CA GLY A 297 -15.85 2.08 -3.32
C GLY A 297 -15.99 0.74 -2.59
N VAL A 298 -17.14 0.55 -1.96
CA VAL A 298 -17.53 -0.71 -1.30
C VAL A 298 -18.87 -1.23 -1.82
N ASP A 299 -19.09 -2.54 -1.68
CA ASP A 299 -20.39 -3.17 -1.99
C ASP A 299 -21.41 -2.81 -0.90
N VAL A 300 -22.06 -1.67 -1.12
CA VAL A 300 -23.01 -1.10 -0.14
C VAL A 300 -24.22 -2.01 0.05
N ASP A 301 -24.75 -2.60 -1.01
CA ASP A 301 -26.00 -3.36 -0.93
C ASP A 301 -25.80 -4.66 -0.14
N THR A 302 -24.70 -5.37 -0.36
CA THR A 302 -24.37 -6.58 0.40
C THR A 302 -24.13 -6.26 1.88
N LEU A 303 -23.41 -5.19 2.19
CA LEU A 303 -23.13 -4.81 3.58
C LEU A 303 -24.39 -4.26 4.28
N LYS A 304 -25.17 -3.45 3.61
CA LYS A 304 -26.46 -2.94 4.13
C LYS A 304 -27.43 -4.07 4.44
N ALA A 305 -27.47 -5.12 3.63
CA ALA A 305 -28.31 -6.29 3.89
C ALA A 305 -28.00 -6.96 5.25
N THR A 306 -26.77 -6.84 5.78
CA THR A 306 -26.37 -7.38 7.08
C THR A 306 -27.07 -6.68 8.25
N MET A 307 -27.54 -5.43 8.05
CA MET A 307 -28.27 -4.67 9.08
C MET A 307 -29.56 -5.38 9.54
N LYS A 308 -30.15 -6.24 8.70
CA LYS A 308 -31.33 -7.04 9.07
C LYS A 308 -31.07 -7.97 10.26
N ASN A 309 -29.80 -8.32 10.49
CA ASN A 309 -29.39 -9.19 11.59
C ASN A 309 -28.97 -8.41 12.84
N ARG A 310 -29.11 -7.07 12.83
CA ARG A 310 -28.75 -6.21 13.96
C ARG A 310 -29.90 -6.12 14.94
N GLN A 311 -29.58 -6.13 16.23
CA GLN A 311 -30.53 -5.78 17.30
C GLN A 311 -30.86 -4.29 17.21
N GLU A 312 -32.08 -3.89 17.59
CA GLU A 312 -32.52 -2.48 17.59
C GLU A 312 -31.61 -1.61 18.47
N ILE A 313 -31.23 -2.11 19.65
CA ILE A 313 -30.19 -1.54 20.50
C ILE A 313 -29.03 -2.55 20.54
N PRO A 314 -27.90 -2.27 19.86
CA PRO A 314 -26.80 -3.20 19.84
C PRO A 314 -26.10 -3.30 21.21
N LYS A 315 -25.42 -4.43 21.46
CA LYS A 315 -24.50 -4.54 22.58
C LYS A 315 -23.38 -3.49 22.44
N LYS A 316 -22.81 -3.04 23.56
CA LYS A 316 -21.74 -2.02 23.58
C LYS A 316 -20.38 -2.59 23.13
N ILE A 317 -20.34 -3.06 21.90
CA ILE A 317 -19.16 -3.65 21.27
C ILE A 317 -18.50 -2.61 20.39
N VAL A 318 -17.22 -2.31 20.69
CA VAL A 318 -16.33 -1.51 19.84
C VAL A 318 -15.43 -2.45 19.07
N THR A 319 -15.47 -2.38 17.74
CA THR A 319 -14.72 -3.30 16.88
C THR A 319 -13.61 -2.59 16.14
N LEU A 320 -12.39 -3.10 16.28
CA LEU A 320 -11.24 -2.74 15.45
C LEU A 320 -11.04 -3.81 14.38
N ILE A 321 -11.15 -3.43 13.12
CA ILE A 321 -10.94 -4.33 11.98
C ILE A 321 -9.65 -3.96 11.27
N GLY A 322 -8.69 -4.88 11.18
CA GLY A 322 -7.41 -4.70 10.54
C GLY A 322 -6.37 -5.70 11.00
N ARG A 323 -5.25 -5.79 10.29
CA ARG A 323 -4.11 -6.64 10.67
C ARG A 323 -3.59 -6.25 12.06
N VAL A 324 -3.19 -7.21 12.86
CA VAL A 324 -2.65 -6.95 14.19
C VAL A 324 -1.14 -6.68 14.09
N VAL A 325 -0.80 -5.44 13.73
CA VAL A 325 0.56 -4.96 13.49
C VAL A 325 0.78 -3.58 14.14
N PRO A 326 2.03 -3.16 14.45
CA PRO A 326 2.32 -1.93 15.18
C PRO A 326 1.69 -0.65 14.59
N ILE A 327 1.63 -0.53 13.28
CA ILE A 327 1.07 0.67 12.61
C ILE A 327 -0.43 0.87 12.91
N LYS A 328 -1.16 -0.19 13.29
CA LYS A 328 -2.57 -0.14 13.68
C LYS A 328 -2.77 0.27 15.15
N ASP A 329 -1.70 0.33 15.92
CA ASP A 329 -1.66 0.72 17.34
C ASP A 329 -2.78 0.10 18.19
N ILE A 330 -2.86 -1.23 18.09
CA ILE A 330 -3.84 -2.05 18.85
C ILE A 330 -3.71 -1.81 20.35
N LYS A 331 -2.51 -1.51 20.85
CA LYS A 331 -2.24 -1.23 22.26
C LYS A 331 -2.98 0.02 22.76
N THR A 332 -3.09 1.06 21.93
CA THR A 332 -3.88 2.25 22.25
C THR A 332 -5.38 1.92 22.32
N PHE A 333 -5.89 1.07 21.43
CA PHE A 333 -7.27 0.57 21.50
C PHE A 333 -7.53 -0.21 22.80
N ILE A 334 -6.66 -1.15 23.18
CA ILE A 334 -6.79 -1.93 24.43
C ILE A 334 -6.84 -1.01 25.66
N ARG A 335 -5.96 0.00 25.71
CA ARG A 335 -5.97 1.01 26.79
C ARG A 335 -7.26 1.83 26.81
N ALA A 336 -7.79 2.18 25.62
CA ALA A 336 -9.04 2.93 25.51
C ALA A 336 -10.23 2.11 26.06
N ILE A 337 -10.31 0.82 25.74
CA ILE A 337 -11.32 -0.09 26.32
C ILE A 337 -11.17 -0.19 27.83
N LYS A 338 -9.93 -0.25 28.37
CA LYS A 338 -9.70 -0.24 29.83
C LYS A 338 -10.29 1.01 30.46
N ILE A 339 -9.97 2.19 29.95
CA ILE A 339 -10.46 3.46 30.48
C ILE A 339 -11.99 3.53 30.36
N ALA A 340 -12.56 3.19 29.23
CA ALA A 340 -14.01 3.21 29.01
C ALA A 340 -14.74 2.22 29.94
N SER A 341 -14.15 1.05 30.24
CA SER A 341 -14.76 0.03 31.09
C SER A 341 -14.89 0.42 32.54
N GLU A 342 -14.19 1.45 32.99
CA GLU A 342 -14.32 1.99 34.36
C GLU A 342 -15.66 2.75 34.56
N THR A 343 -16.15 3.39 33.48
CA THR A 343 -17.43 4.11 33.48
C THR A 343 -18.56 3.26 32.92
N MET A 344 -18.25 2.38 31.96
CA MET A 344 -19.18 1.55 31.20
C MET A 344 -18.75 0.07 31.30
N PRO A 345 -19.08 -0.63 32.40
CA PRO A 345 -18.60 -1.99 32.64
C PRO A 345 -18.99 -3.03 31.61
N GLU A 346 -20.04 -2.80 30.83
CA GLU A 346 -20.56 -3.69 29.78
C GLU A 346 -19.86 -3.52 28.42
N ILE A 347 -18.90 -2.58 28.30
CA ILE A 347 -18.19 -2.38 27.03
C ILE A 347 -17.26 -3.57 26.72
N GLU A 348 -17.27 -3.99 25.46
CA GLU A 348 -16.34 -4.98 24.91
C GLU A 348 -15.55 -4.39 23.76
N GLY A 349 -14.27 -4.79 23.62
CA GLY A 349 -13.40 -4.48 22.49
C GLY A 349 -13.13 -5.73 21.68
N TRP A 350 -13.52 -5.71 20.40
CA TRP A 350 -13.29 -6.80 19.45
C TRP A 350 -12.17 -6.43 18.48
N ILE A 351 -11.17 -7.30 18.36
CA ILE A 351 -10.04 -7.17 17.43
C ILE A 351 -10.20 -8.26 16.36
N VAL A 352 -10.37 -7.84 15.10
CA VAL A 352 -10.69 -8.73 13.99
C VAL A 352 -9.71 -8.48 12.85
N GLY A 353 -8.92 -9.46 12.48
CA GLY A 353 -7.97 -9.37 11.38
C GLY A 353 -6.81 -10.35 11.48
N ALA A 354 -5.95 -10.33 10.48
CA ALA A 354 -4.80 -11.22 10.40
C ALA A 354 -3.81 -11.01 11.56
N VAL A 355 -3.30 -12.12 12.10
CA VAL A 355 -2.39 -12.17 13.25
C VAL A 355 -1.05 -12.83 12.91
N GLU A 356 -0.88 -13.31 11.69
CA GLU A 356 0.28 -14.10 11.26
C GLU A 356 1.50 -13.25 10.88
N GLU A 357 1.28 -11.96 10.56
CA GLU A 357 2.32 -11.08 10.03
C GLU A 357 3.33 -10.64 11.10
N ASP A 358 2.87 -10.45 12.35
CA ASP A 358 3.70 -10.04 13.49
C ASP A 358 3.22 -10.73 14.76
N SER A 359 3.65 -11.97 14.95
CA SER A 359 3.26 -12.79 16.09
C SER A 359 3.77 -12.23 17.44
N GLU A 360 4.90 -11.54 17.44
CA GLU A 360 5.45 -10.91 18.65
C GLU A 360 4.55 -9.76 19.12
N TYR A 361 4.13 -8.90 18.20
CA TYR A 361 3.21 -7.81 18.51
C TYR A 361 1.82 -8.32 18.96
N VAL A 362 1.33 -9.41 18.36
CA VAL A 362 0.09 -10.08 18.80
C VAL A 362 0.22 -10.54 20.24
N ASP A 363 1.35 -11.17 20.58
CA ASP A 363 1.63 -11.62 21.93
C ASP A 363 1.71 -10.46 22.93
N GLU A 364 2.38 -9.37 22.56
CA GLU A 364 2.43 -8.15 23.39
C GLU A 364 1.04 -7.54 23.63
N CYS A 365 0.17 -7.51 22.61
CA CYS A 365 -1.21 -7.05 22.74
C CYS A 365 -2.02 -7.93 23.71
N GLN A 366 -1.88 -9.24 23.61
CA GLN A 366 -2.56 -10.17 24.51
C GLN A 366 -2.06 -10.04 25.96
N GLN A 367 -0.74 -9.95 26.17
CA GLN A 367 -0.15 -9.74 27.50
C GLN A 367 -0.62 -8.42 28.12
N MET A 368 -0.71 -7.36 27.32
CA MET A 368 -1.25 -6.08 27.77
C MET A 368 -2.72 -6.23 28.20
N ALA A 369 -3.56 -6.90 27.41
CA ALA A 369 -4.97 -7.11 27.78
C ALA A 369 -5.11 -7.91 29.06
N ILE A 370 -4.26 -8.92 29.28
CA ILE A 370 -4.22 -9.72 30.51
C ILE A 370 -3.77 -8.85 31.71
N SER A 371 -2.69 -8.09 31.56
CA SER A 371 -2.17 -7.23 32.65
C SER A 371 -3.15 -6.14 33.09
N LEU A 372 -4.03 -5.71 32.18
CA LEU A 372 -5.09 -4.73 32.45
C LEU A 372 -6.40 -5.38 32.94
N ALA A 373 -6.43 -6.69 33.17
CA ALA A 373 -7.60 -7.47 33.56
C ALA A 373 -8.78 -7.38 32.56
N LEU A 374 -8.47 -7.26 31.28
CA LEU A 374 -9.45 -7.25 30.19
C LEU A 374 -9.57 -8.61 29.49
N LYS A 375 -8.62 -9.52 29.76
CA LYS A 375 -8.54 -10.87 29.21
C LYS A 375 -8.02 -11.83 30.26
N ASN A 376 -8.57 -13.04 30.30
CA ASN A 376 -8.22 -14.00 31.37
C ASN A 376 -6.97 -14.82 31.03
N LYS A 377 -6.79 -15.20 29.75
CA LYS A 377 -5.67 -16.03 29.31
C LYS A 377 -5.22 -15.70 27.91
N LYS A 378 -3.97 -16.05 27.61
CA LYS A 378 -3.44 -16.00 26.23
C LYS A 378 -4.18 -16.99 25.34
N GLN A 379 -4.46 -16.58 24.13
CA GLN A 379 -5.05 -17.36 23.07
C GLN A 379 -3.93 -17.77 22.10
N ILE A 380 -3.96 -18.99 21.62
CA ILE A 380 -2.95 -19.54 20.73
C ILE A 380 -3.45 -19.43 19.28
N PHE A 381 -2.57 -19.00 18.39
CA PHE A 381 -2.84 -18.94 16.95
C PHE A 381 -1.86 -19.84 16.18
N ASP A 382 -2.39 -20.61 15.24
CA ASP A 382 -1.63 -21.29 14.19
C ASP A 382 -1.96 -20.60 12.86
N GLY A 383 -1.04 -19.75 12.39
CA GLY A 383 -1.33 -18.76 11.36
C GLY A 383 -2.50 -17.87 11.81
N ASN A 384 -3.56 -17.79 11.02
CA ASN A 384 -4.78 -17.05 11.37
C ASN A 384 -5.84 -17.86 12.14
N LYS A 385 -5.58 -19.13 12.45
CA LYS A 385 -6.53 -19.98 13.17
C LYS A 385 -6.27 -19.91 14.66
N SER A 386 -7.31 -19.58 15.44
CA SER A 386 -7.29 -19.63 16.88
C SER A 386 -7.51 -21.06 17.40
N ASP A 387 -6.95 -21.35 18.59
CA ASP A 387 -7.28 -22.53 19.39
C ASP A 387 -8.72 -22.51 19.95
N MET A 388 -9.41 -21.38 19.79
CA MET A 388 -10.81 -21.18 20.18
C MET A 388 -11.67 -20.92 18.93
N THR A 389 -12.88 -21.44 18.94
CA THR A 389 -13.89 -21.10 17.91
C THR A 389 -14.39 -19.67 18.07
N ALA A 390 -14.95 -19.08 17.00
CA ALA A 390 -15.53 -17.73 17.07
C ALA A 390 -16.65 -17.63 18.12
N GLU A 391 -17.43 -18.71 18.32
CA GLU A 391 -18.49 -18.78 19.31
C GLU A 391 -17.93 -18.80 20.74
N GLU A 392 -16.87 -19.56 21.00
CA GLU A 392 -16.17 -19.57 22.31
C GLU A 392 -15.56 -18.22 22.62
N ILE A 393 -14.96 -17.55 21.62
CA ILE A 393 -14.42 -16.21 21.80
C ILE A 393 -15.55 -15.22 22.12
N GLU A 394 -16.64 -15.25 21.37
CA GLU A 394 -17.79 -14.34 21.56
C GLU A 394 -18.44 -14.52 22.92
N ASN A 395 -18.58 -15.75 23.39
CA ASN A 395 -19.21 -16.09 24.68
C ASN A 395 -18.26 -16.00 25.88
N SER A 396 -16.97 -15.75 25.65
CA SER A 396 -16.00 -15.59 26.76
C SER A 396 -16.34 -14.37 27.64
N ALA A 397 -15.95 -14.42 28.90
CA ALA A 397 -16.09 -13.29 29.82
C ALA A 397 -15.05 -12.18 29.58
N ASP A 398 -14.17 -12.35 28.63
CA ASP A 398 -13.12 -11.39 28.29
C ASP A 398 -13.73 -10.09 27.70
N LYS A 399 -13.21 -8.94 28.12
CA LYS A 399 -13.58 -7.64 27.55
C LYS A 399 -12.84 -7.36 26.24
N ILE A 400 -11.62 -7.87 26.08
CA ILE A 400 -10.88 -7.83 24.82
C ILE A 400 -10.92 -9.22 24.18
N LYS A 401 -11.49 -9.28 22.98
CA LYS A 401 -11.69 -10.50 22.20
C LYS A 401 -10.94 -10.43 20.88
N LEU A 402 -10.11 -11.42 20.59
CA LEU A 402 -9.30 -11.49 19.37
C LEU A 402 -9.81 -12.63 18.49
N PHE A 403 -10.37 -12.28 17.31
CA PHE A 403 -11.05 -13.24 16.43
C PHE A 403 -10.16 -13.82 15.32
N GLY A 404 -8.94 -13.26 15.12
CA GLY A 404 -8.17 -13.58 13.91
C GLY A 404 -8.87 -13.10 12.65
N HIS A 405 -8.52 -13.69 11.51
CA HIS A 405 -9.16 -13.37 10.23
C HIS A 405 -10.60 -13.90 10.22
N SER A 406 -11.58 -13.02 10.12
CA SER A 406 -13.00 -13.36 10.18
C SER A 406 -13.81 -12.59 9.14
N ASP A 407 -14.95 -13.16 8.75
CA ASP A 407 -15.90 -12.53 7.83
C ASP A 407 -16.56 -11.31 8.49
N ILE A 408 -16.25 -10.12 7.99
CA ILE A 408 -16.78 -8.85 8.51
C ILE A 408 -18.31 -8.76 8.44
N LYS A 409 -18.94 -9.47 7.50
CA LYS A 409 -20.41 -9.54 7.38
C LYS A 409 -21.09 -10.19 8.58
N LYS A 410 -20.35 -11.03 9.32
CA LYS A 410 -20.81 -11.65 10.58
C LYS A 410 -20.47 -10.82 11.83
N ILE A 411 -19.46 -9.96 11.73
CA ILE A 411 -18.97 -9.14 12.82
C ILE A 411 -19.70 -7.79 12.91
N LEU A 412 -19.79 -7.07 11.79
CA LEU A 412 -20.37 -5.71 11.75
C LEU A 412 -21.81 -5.63 12.28
N PRO A 413 -22.72 -6.59 12.05
CA PRO A 413 -24.07 -6.54 12.63
C PRO A 413 -24.09 -6.56 14.16
N LYS A 414 -23.07 -7.12 14.78
CA LYS A 414 -22.94 -7.22 16.25
C LYS A 414 -22.23 -5.99 16.85
N SER A 415 -21.52 -5.22 16.04
CA SER A 415 -20.75 -4.06 16.45
C SER A 415 -21.63 -2.83 16.64
N ALA A 416 -21.54 -2.14 17.76
CA ALA A 416 -22.17 -0.85 17.95
C ALA A 416 -21.34 0.30 17.41
N LEU A 417 -20.01 0.18 17.51
CA LEU A 417 -19.07 1.20 17.08
C LEU A 417 -17.86 0.55 16.44
N GLN A 418 -17.36 1.13 15.39
CA GLN A 418 -16.07 0.78 14.81
C GLN A 418 -15.00 1.76 15.25
N THR A 419 -13.77 1.30 15.34
CA THR A 419 -12.64 2.18 15.66
C THR A 419 -11.42 1.88 14.84
N LEU A 420 -10.63 2.93 14.59
CA LEU A 420 -9.24 2.84 14.13
C LEU A 420 -8.34 3.65 15.05
N SER A 421 -7.35 2.99 15.63
CA SER A 421 -6.31 3.61 16.47
C SER A 421 -5.00 3.85 15.69
N SER A 422 -5.00 3.65 14.39
CA SER A 422 -3.82 3.62 13.54
C SER A 422 -2.94 4.87 13.63
N ILE A 423 -1.63 4.68 13.45
CA ILE A 423 -0.64 5.76 13.37
C ILE A 423 -0.58 6.34 11.94
N SER A 424 -0.87 5.51 10.93
CA SER A 424 -0.90 5.92 9.52
C SER A 424 -1.92 5.11 8.74
N GLU A 425 -2.64 5.77 7.85
CA GLU A 425 -3.58 5.17 6.90
C GLU A 425 -3.51 5.91 5.55
N GLY A 426 -3.94 5.22 4.48
CA GLY A 426 -4.32 5.87 3.24
C GLY A 426 -5.82 6.20 3.26
N MET A 427 -6.62 5.38 2.60
CA MET A 427 -8.08 5.42 2.65
C MET A 427 -8.61 4.09 3.20
N PRO A 428 -8.93 4.01 4.50
CA PRO A 428 -9.31 2.76 5.14
C PRO A 428 -10.73 2.32 4.72
N LEU A 429 -10.81 1.29 3.87
CA LEU A 429 -12.06 0.71 3.40
C LEU A 429 -12.96 0.25 4.54
N VAL A 430 -12.38 -0.21 5.63
CA VAL A 430 -13.13 -0.70 6.79
C VAL A 430 -14.07 0.36 7.38
N ILE A 431 -13.75 1.66 7.29
CA ILE A 431 -14.68 2.74 7.69
C ILE A 431 -15.92 2.74 6.79
N LEU A 432 -15.72 2.65 5.47
CA LEU A 432 -16.81 2.62 4.50
C LEU A 432 -17.66 1.34 4.64
N GLU A 433 -17.03 0.21 4.87
CA GLU A 433 -17.70 -1.07 5.16
C GLU A 433 -18.54 -0.98 6.43
N GLY A 434 -18.01 -0.35 7.48
CA GLY A 434 -18.74 -0.06 8.71
C GLY A 434 -19.96 0.83 8.45
N PHE A 435 -19.79 1.93 7.72
CA PHE A 435 -20.90 2.83 7.37
C PHE A 435 -21.98 2.12 6.55
N ALA A 436 -21.59 1.30 5.57
CA ALA A 436 -22.53 0.51 4.78
C ALA A 436 -23.32 -0.51 5.62
N ALA A 437 -22.68 -1.07 6.66
CA ALA A 437 -23.35 -1.93 7.65
C ALA A 437 -24.01 -1.15 8.79
N GLY A 438 -24.10 0.18 8.71
CA GLY A 438 -24.73 1.05 9.71
C GLY A 438 -23.97 1.12 11.04
N VAL A 439 -22.63 1.09 11.02
CA VAL A 439 -21.79 1.21 12.20
C VAL A 439 -21.04 2.54 12.15
N PRO A 440 -21.28 3.49 13.09
CA PRO A 440 -20.48 4.70 13.22
C PRO A 440 -19.01 4.38 13.54
N CYS A 441 -18.09 5.32 13.25
CA CYS A 441 -16.66 5.12 13.45
C CYS A 441 -16.02 6.21 14.30
N VAL A 442 -15.13 5.81 15.21
CA VAL A 442 -14.20 6.69 15.90
C VAL A 442 -12.79 6.36 15.45
N ALA A 443 -12.08 7.31 14.87
CA ALA A 443 -10.76 7.07 14.30
C ALA A 443 -9.74 8.13 14.69
N THR A 444 -8.47 7.77 14.60
CA THR A 444 -7.35 8.72 14.65
C THR A 444 -7.33 9.60 13.40
N ASP A 445 -6.78 10.81 13.51
CA ASP A 445 -6.69 11.80 12.43
C ASP A 445 -5.52 11.49 11.49
N VAL A 446 -5.67 10.42 10.71
CA VAL A 446 -4.65 9.94 9.77
C VAL A 446 -5.25 9.64 8.40
N GLY A 447 -4.49 9.87 7.33
CA GLY A 447 -4.94 9.64 5.97
C GLY A 447 -6.25 10.36 5.66
N SER A 448 -7.23 9.63 5.13
CA SER A 448 -8.57 10.14 4.81
C SER A 448 -9.59 9.96 5.94
N CYS A 449 -9.20 9.50 7.12
CA CYS A 449 -10.17 9.21 8.20
C CYS A 449 -11.08 10.40 8.49
N ARG A 450 -10.53 11.62 8.54
CA ARG A 450 -11.31 12.85 8.73
C ARG A 450 -12.30 13.08 7.60
N ASP A 451 -11.86 12.97 6.35
CA ASP A 451 -12.69 13.17 5.16
C ASP A 451 -13.85 12.15 5.12
N LEU A 452 -13.58 10.89 5.51
CA LEU A 452 -14.60 9.85 5.56
C LEU A 452 -15.64 10.10 6.67
N ILE A 453 -15.21 10.57 7.84
CA ILE A 453 -16.08 10.72 9.02
C ILE A 453 -16.81 12.07 9.01
N GLU A 454 -16.15 13.16 8.61
CA GLU A 454 -16.70 14.52 8.67
C GLU A 454 -17.19 15.04 7.30
N GLY A 455 -16.82 14.37 6.20
CA GLY A 455 -17.08 14.78 4.82
C GLY A 455 -15.85 15.42 4.19
N GLY A 456 -15.54 15.05 2.95
CA GLY A 456 -14.35 15.50 2.24
C GLY A 456 -14.48 15.56 0.71
N ILE A 457 -15.60 15.08 0.14
CA ILE A 457 -15.80 15.04 -1.31
C ILE A 457 -16.22 16.43 -1.84
N ASN A 458 -17.18 17.07 -1.21
CA ASN A 458 -17.71 18.37 -1.58
C ASN A 458 -18.50 19.00 -0.41
N GLU A 459 -19.03 20.22 -0.61
CA GLU A 459 -19.81 20.94 0.41
C GLU A 459 -21.07 20.19 0.83
N GLU A 460 -21.74 19.47 -0.07
CA GLU A 460 -22.92 18.67 0.27
C GLU A 460 -22.57 17.49 1.18
N ASP A 461 -21.40 16.86 0.98
CA ASP A 461 -20.91 15.78 1.84
C ASP A 461 -20.60 16.30 3.24
N ILE A 462 -19.94 17.47 3.34
CA ILE A 462 -19.67 18.13 4.61
C ILE A 462 -20.97 18.50 5.33
N ALA A 463 -21.98 18.97 4.59
CA ALA A 463 -23.29 19.33 5.13
C ALA A 463 -24.09 18.15 5.69
N LEU A 464 -23.78 16.89 5.32
CA LEU A 464 -24.38 15.71 5.95
C LEU A 464 -24.08 15.63 7.45
N GLY A 465 -22.92 16.17 7.87
CA GLY A 465 -22.45 16.13 9.26
C GLY A 465 -21.49 14.97 9.52
N LYS A 466 -21.34 14.59 10.80
CA LYS A 466 -20.32 13.62 11.24
C LYS A 466 -20.90 12.22 11.43
N ALA A 467 -20.28 11.24 10.79
CA ALA A 467 -20.61 9.81 10.94
C ALA A 467 -19.86 9.11 12.09
N GLY A 468 -19.31 9.90 13.01
CA GLY A 468 -18.49 9.44 14.13
C GLY A 468 -17.65 10.56 14.72
N ALA A 469 -16.43 10.24 15.18
CA ALA A 469 -15.50 11.22 15.71
C ALA A 469 -14.04 10.98 15.27
N ILE A 470 -13.26 12.05 15.31
CA ILE A 470 -11.82 12.05 15.05
C ILE A 470 -11.08 12.38 16.34
N THR A 471 -9.99 11.63 16.61
CA THR A 471 -9.14 11.81 17.79
C THR A 471 -7.67 11.96 17.39
N GLY A 472 -6.82 12.39 18.32
CA GLY A 472 -5.37 12.40 18.12
C GLY A 472 -4.78 10.98 18.14
N ILE A 473 -3.64 10.79 17.48
CA ILE A 473 -2.84 9.56 17.48
C ILE A 473 -2.36 9.26 18.90
N ALA A 474 -2.26 7.96 19.24
CA ALA A 474 -1.76 7.46 20.52
C ALA A 474 -2.45 8.08 21.75
N ASN A 475 -3.74 8.39 21.66
CA ASN A 475 -4.52 9.03 22.72
C ASN A 475 -5.69 8.14 23.18
N PRO A 476 -5.43 7.15 24.05
CA PRO A 476 -6.46 6.21 24.51
C PRO A 476 -7.58 6.90 25.33
N ALA A 477 -7.28 7.99 26.03
CA ALA A 477 -8.28 8.73 26.81
C ALA A 477 -9.29 9.45 25.88
N ALA A 478 -8.83 10.05 24.77
CA ALA A 478 -9.70 10.66 23.79
C ALA A 478 -10.58 9.61 23.10
N LEU A 479 -10.04 8.45 22.71
CA LEU A 479 -10.80 7.35 22.15
C LEU A 479 -11.87 6.87 23.15
N ALA A 480 -11.50 6.62 24.39
CA ALA A 480 -12.43 6.16 25.44
C ALA A 480 -13.59 7.15 25.67
N LYS A 481 -13.29 8.46 25.69
CA LYS A 481 -14.30 9.52 25.81
C LYS A 481 -15.33 9.44 24.68
N GLU A 482 -14.86 9.25 23.44
CA GLU A 482 -15.74 9.15 22.29
C GLU A 482 -16.55 7.83 22.28
N TYR A 483 -15.95 6.70 22.71
CA TYR A 483 -16.68 5.44 22.88
C TYR A 483 -17.84 5.59 23.86
N ILE A 484 -17.59 6.16 25.06
CA ILE A 484 -18.61 6.41 26.08
C ILE A 484 -19.72 7.32 25.50
N ARG A 485 -19.34 8.37 24.77
CA ARG A 485 -20.29 9.31 24.17
C ARG A 485 -21.22 8.63 23.16
N PHE A 486 -20.68 7.86 22.23
CA PHE A 486 -21.49 7.20 21.21
C PHE A 486 -22.28 6.00 21.75
N LEU A 487 -21.73 5.26 22.72
CA LEU A 487 -22.40 4.10 23.31
C LEU A 487 -23.42 4.47 24.41
N ASN A 488 -23.56 5.75 24.71
CA ASN A 488 -24.72 6.28 25.43
C ASN A 488 -25.87 6.53 24.43
N PHE A 489 -26.65 5.47 24.14
CA PHE A 489 -27.68 5.50 23.09
C PHE A 489 -28.82 6.48 23.39
N GLU A 490 -29.01 6.90 24.64
CA GLU A 490 -30.06 7.83 25.06
C GLU A 490 -29.86 9.25 24.51
N ASN A 491 -28.61 9.65 24.21
CA ASN A 491 -28.31 10.97 23.67
C ASN A 491 -28.63 11.12 22.16
N GLY A 492 -28.97 10.04 21.47
CA GLY A 492 -29.31 9.99 20.04
C GLY A 492 -28.14 10.20 19.08
N GLU A 493 -26.93 10.45 19.57
CA GLU A 493 -25.76 10.73 18.72
C GLU A 493 -25.34 9.52 17.87
N TRP A 494 -25.42 8.33 18.47
CA TRP A 494 -25.13 7.09 17.76
C TRP A 494 -26.02 6.91 16.53
N LYS A 495 -27.35 7.08 16.71
CA LYS A 495 -28.31 6.92 15.62
C LYS A 495 -28.11 7.94 14.52
N LYS A 496 -27.86 9.19 14.89
CA LYS A 496 -27.56 10.27 13.96
C LYS A 496 -26.30 9.96 13.14
N ALA A 497 -25.21 9.53 13.79
CA ALA A 497 -23.96 9.16 13.12
C ALA A 497 -24.13 7.95 12.18
N GLN A 498 -24.92 6.94 12.59
CA GLN A 498 -25.31 5.80 11.75
C GLN A 498 -26.00 6.25 10.45
N GLU A 499 -27.02 7.10 10.56
CA GLU A 499 -27.76 7.60 9.40
C GLU A 499 -26.89 8.42 8.45
N ILE A 500 -26.01 9.26 9.00
CA ILE A 500 -25.05 10.08 8.23
C ILE A 500 -24.07 9.16 7.50
N GLY A 501 -23.47 8.19 8.19
CA GLY A 501 -22.51 7.24 7.59
C GLY A 501 -23.14 6.48 6.44
N LEU A 502 -24.35 5.95 6.64
CA LEU A 502 -25.07 5.22 5.59
C LEU A 502 -25.37 6.11 4.38
N LYS A 503 -25.90 7.33 4.59
CA LYS A 503 -26.15 8.28 3.50
C LYS A 503 -24.88 8.64 2.74
N ARG A 504 -23.78 8.87 3.46
CA ARG A 504 -22.48 9.21 2.87
C ARG A 504 -21.96 8.11 1.97
N VAL A 505 -21.93 6.87 2.47
CA VAL A 505 -21.41 5.74 1.67
C VAL A 505 -22.28 5.43 0.47
N GLU A 506 -23.61 5.50 0.62
CA GLU A 506 -24.56 5.31 -0.49
C GLU A 506 -24.42 6.37 -1.59
N LYS A 507 -24.14 7.61 -1.22
CA LYS A 507 -24.08 8.71 -2.19
C LYS A 507 -22.71 8.86 -2.87
N TYR A 508 -21.60 8.53 -2.17
CA TYR A 508 -20.27 8.90 -2.64
C TYR A 508 -19.28 7.74 -2.77
N TYR A 509 -19.55 6.58 -2.15
CA TYR A 509 -18.55 5.51 -2.04
C TYR A 509 -19.07 4.13 -2.46
N ARG A 510 -20.04 4.09 -3.37
CA ARG A 510 -20.49 2.83 -3.97
C ARG A 510 -19.45 2.29 -4.94
N GLN A 511 -19.28 0.97 -4.96
CA GLN A 511 -18.32 0.30 -5.86
C GLN A 511 -18.61 0.60 -7.33
N GLU A 512 -19.88 0.75 -7.73
CA GLU A 512 -20.27 1.05 -9.10
C GLU A 512 -19.80 2.43 -9.56
N MET A 513 -19.69 3.41 -8.66
CA MET A 513 -19.19 4.75 -8.97
C MET A 513 -17.71 4.70 -9.27
N PHE A 514 -16.94 4.06 -8.41
CA PHE A 514 -15.50 3.79 -8.60
C PHE A 514 -15.25 3.10 -9.96
N LEU A 515 -15.96 2.00 -10.26
CA LEU A 515 -15.82 1.27 -11.52
C LEU A 515 -16.20 2.11 -12.74
N LYS A 516 -17.23 2.94 -12.64
CA LYS A 516 -17.66 3.87 -13.71
C LYS A 516 -16.58 4.90 -14.03
N ASP A 517 -15.89 5.43 -13.00
CA ASP A 517 -14.85 6.43 -13.20
C ASP A 517 -13.61 5.80 -13.88
N TYR A 518 -13.16 4.61 -13.44
CA TYR A 518 -12.09 3.89 -14.13
C TYR A 518 -12.47 3.47 -15.54
N LYS A 519 -13.71 3.00 -15.75
CA LYS A 519 -14.21 2.68 -17.10
C LYS A 519 -14.09 3.88 -18.04
N LYS A 520 -14.50 5.07 -17.61
CA LYS A 520 -14.38 6.29 -18.41
C LYS A 520 -12.93 6.61 -18.76
N LEU A 521 -12.00 6.43 -17.83
CA LEU A 521 -10.57 6.63 -18.09
C LEU A 521 -10.03 5.63 -19.10
N TYR A 522 -10.37 4.33 -18.95
CA TYR A 522 -9.92 3.29 -19.86
C TYR A 522 -10.50 3.43 -21.27
N ASP A 523 -11.81 3.69 -21.41
CA ASP A 523 -12.45 3.93 -22.70
C ASP A 523 -11.76 5.09 -23.43
N ASN A 524 -11.54 6.21 -22.75
CA ASN A 524 -10.86 7.37 -23.33
C ASN A 524 -9.43 7.03 -23.80
N ALA A 525 -8.68 6.23 -23.02
CA ALA A 525 -7.31 5.90 -23.36
C ALA A 525 -7.19 4.84 -24.47
N ILE A 526 -8.17 3.94 -24.58
CA ILE A 526 -8.21 2.90 -25.61
C ILE A 526 -8.66 3.46 -26.95
N ASP A 527 -9.64 4.38 -26.94
CA ASP A 527 -10.27 4.93 -28.16
C ASP A 527 -9.47 6.10 -28.78
N LEU A 528 -8.71 6.85 -27.97
CA LEU A 528 -7.89 7.94 -28.46
C LEU A 528 -6.65 7.40 -29.20
N SER A 529 -6.42 7.85 -30.44
CA SER A 529 -5.10 7.70 -31.05
C SER A 529 -4.07 8.46 -30.21
N TRP A 530 -2.86 7.91 -30.11
CA TRP A 530 -1.79 8.43 -29.25
C TRP A 530 -1.48 9.92 -29.48
N ASP A 531 -1.57 10.39 -30.73
CA ASP A 531 -1.31 11.79 -31.12
C ASP A 531 -2.27 12.77 -30.43
N GLN A 532 -3.53 12.38 -30.20
CA GLN A 532 -4.53 13.22 -29.52
C GLN A 532 -4.37 13.30 -27.99
N LEU A 533 -3.67 12.33 -27.37
CA LEU A 533 -3.41 12.33 -25.91
C LEU A 533 -2.28 13.31 -25.53
N PHE A 534 -1.32 13.56 -26.43
CA PHE A 534 -0.20 14.48 -26.20
C PHE A 534 -0.47 15.92 -26.64
N GLU A 535 -1.34 16.14 -27.64
CA GLU A 535 -1.71 17.51 -28.05
C GLU A 535 -2.52 18.27 -27.00
N LYS A 536 -3.16 17.56 -26.04
CA LYS A 536 -3.93 18.20 -24.94
C LYS A 536 -3.09 18.53 -23.71
N VAL A 537 -1.81 18.18 -23.68
CA VAL A 537 -0.90 18.35 -22.54
C VAL A 537 0.21 19.40 -22.84
N ASN A 538 0.35 19.84 -24.07
CA ASN A 538 1.14 20.98 -24.48
C ASN A 538 0.20 22.18 -24.70
#